data_559244b4c6bd0ad1aecb0cfe7e4d7c5c
#
_entry.id   559244b4c6bd0ad1aecb0cfe7e4d7c5c
#
_cell.length_a   1.000
_cell.length_b   1.000
_cell.length_c   1.000
_cell.angle_alpha   90.00
_cell.angle_beta   90.00
_cell.angle_gamma   90.00
#
_symmetry.space_group_name_H-M   'P 1'
#
loop_
_entity.id
_entity.type
_entity.pdbx_description
1 polymer ?
#
loop_
_entity_poly.entity_id
_entity_poly.type
_entity_poly.pdbx_seq_one_letter_code
_entity_poly.pdbx_strand_id
1 'polypeptide(L)'
;MKPTLLLIMDGWGIAPAGPGNATSLARTPNLDRLTATCPHSQLKASGRAVGLPEGYMGNSEVGHLNIGAGRVVYQDMTRIDMAMEDGTLETNPVFVNVVQETLKTHGRLHFAGLLSDGGVHSHIHHLIALCRAAAGAGVPILVHCFMDGRDTPPSSGKKYITQLQDALKDLKNAHIAALYGRFYAMDRDKRWERVKQAFDLFCHGEGPRKADALGALDDSYKEGVTDEFVKPVWVSQEEPGLKDGDDVFFFNFRADRMREIVSALTSPDFSGFDRGTLPKLAGAASMTSYDAALTIPVAFPDQDIPMVLGEVVSRAGLRQLRLAETEKYAHVTYFFNGGVEKPFDGEDRILVPSPRDVPTYDLAPAMSARTVTDRFVENWNRGIYDLVVCNLANGDMVGHTGVIPAAVTACETVDECVGRMEAAVRARNGRMIIIADHGNCEKMLSEDGRPHTAHTTNPVPCILVDDEKGWSLKDGKLGDVAVTILSLWGMPVPAEMTGSCLAERKG
;
A
#
# COMPACT_ATOMS: atom_id res chain seq x y z
N MET A 1 13.07 -31.42 11.44
CA MET A 1 12.96 -30.02 11.00
C MET A 1 13.97 -29.19 11.79
N LYS A 2 14.70 -28.25 11.15
CA LYS A 2 15.61 -27.35 11.85
C LYS A 2 14.85 -26.10 12.30
N PRO A 3 15.00 -25.63 13.56
CA PRO A 3 14.45 -24.34 13.97
C PRO A 3 15.03 -23.23 13.11
N THR A 4 14.20 -22.31 12.68
CA THR A 4 14.57 -21.30 11.68
C THR A 4 14.37 -19.87 12.20
N LEU A 5 15.39 -19.04 12.08
CA LEU A 5 15.31 -17.59 12.23
C LEU A 5 15.10 -16.95 10.85
N LEU A 6 14.04 -16.20 10.67
CA LEU A 6 13.89 -15.22 9.61
C LEU A 6 14.27 -13.85 10.19
N LEU A 7 15.41 -13.34 9.79
CA LEU A 7 15.89 -12.02 10.18
C LEU A 7 15.65 -11.02 9.04
N ILE A 8 14.96 -9.93 9.35
CA ILE A 8 14.65 -8.84 8.42
C ILE A 8 15.50 -7.62 8.84
N MET A 9 16.43 -7.22 7.98
CA MET A 9 17.21 -5.98 8.13
C MET A 9 16.46 -4.87 7.42
N ASP A 10 15.58 -4.18 8.15
CA ASP A 10 14.65 -3.20 7.59
C ASP A 10 15.39 -2.06 6.86
N GLY A 11 14.96 -1.75 5.64
CA GLY A 11 15.53 -0.68 4.83
C GLY A 11 16.94 -0.97 4.26
N TRP A 12 17.37 -2.23 4.15
CA TRP A 12 18.68 -2.62 3.66
C TRP A 12 18.63 -3.07 2.19
N GLY A 13 18.79 -2.10 1.27
CA GLY A 13 18.85 -2.40 -0.17
C GLY A 13 20.26 -2.72 -0.67
N ILE A 14 20.32 -3.14 -1.94
CA ILE A 14 21.57 -3.41 -2.67
C ILE A 14 21.76 -2.35 -3.75
N ALA A 15 22.84 -1.59 -3.66
CA ALA A 15 23.25 -0.60 -4.66
C ALA A 15 24.78 -0.57 -4.83
N PRO A 16 25.30 0.01 -5.92
CA PRO A 16 26.73 0.22 -6.08
C PRO A 16 27.31 1.03 -4.92
N ALA A 17 28.55 0.75 -4.56
CA ALA A 17 29.27 1.52 -3.55
C ALA A 17 29.39 3.00 -3.94
N GLY A 18 29.22 3.89 -2.97
CA GLY A 18 29.26 5.32 -3.22
C GLY A 18 29.08 6.15 -1.95
N PRO A 19 29.27 7.48 -2.05
CA PRO A 19 29.22 8.37 -0.87
C PRO A 19 27.84 8.46 -0.22
N GLY A 20 26.78 8.10 -0.94
CA GLY A 20 25.40 8.07 -0.42
C GLY A 20 24.92 6.67 -0.01
N ASN A 21 25.78 5.66 -0.07
CA ASN A 21 25.43 4.29 0.27
C ASN A 21 25.99 3.90 1.63
N ALA A 22 25.15 4.05 2.69
CA ALA A 22 25.57 3.76 4.06
C ALA A 22 25.96 2.29 4.27
N THR A 23 25.30 1.34 3.56
CA THR A 23 25.64 -0.11 3.66
C THR A 23 27.05 -0.41 3.14
N SER A 24 27.49 0.30 2.09
CA SER A 24 28.84 0.15 1.52
C SER A 24 29.92 0.93 2.28
N LEU A 25 29.56 1.95 3.02
CA LEU A 25 30.47 2.76 3.85
C LEU A 25 30.69 2.14 5.24
N ALA A 26 29.73 1.36 5.72
CA ALA A 26 29.79 0.70 7.00
C ALA A 26 30.77 -0.48 7.02
N ARG A 27 31.36 -0.76 8.17
CA ARG A 27 32.15 -1.95 8.41
C ARG A 27 31.23 -3.11 8.81
N THR A 28 31.04 -4.06 7.90
CA THR A 28 30.08 -5.17 8.03
C THR A 28 30.73 -6.56 7.93
N PRO A 29 31.73 -6.85 8.81
CA PRO A 29 32.54 -8.07 8.67
C PRO A 29 31.73 -9.37 8.78
N ASN A 30 30.61 -9.39 9.49
CA ASN A 30 29.77 -10.57 9.60
C ASN A 30 28.96 -10.79 8.31
N LEU A 31 28.29 -9.77 7.79
CA LEU A 31 27.56 -9.84 6.54
C LEU A 31 28.48 -10.10 5.35
N ASP A 32 29.65 -9.47 5.31
CA ASP A 32 30.68 -9.71 4.28
C ASP A 32 31.10 -11.18 4.26
N ARG A 33 31.42 -11.73 5.43
CA ARG A 33 31.77 -13.16 5.56
C ARG A 33 30.61 -14.07 5.18
N LEU A 34 29.39 -13.78 5.62
CA LEU A 34 28.22 -14.59 5.29
C LEU A 34 27.92 -14.56 3.80
N THR A 35 27.97 -13.40 3.18
CA THR A 35 27.81 -13.27 1.72
C THR A 35 28.89 -14.03 0.94
N ALA A 36 30.13 -14.02 1.44
CA ALA A 36 31.24 -14.74 0.78
C ALA A 36 31.15 -16.27 0.96
N THR A 37 30.53 -16.78 2.03
CA THR A 37 30.61 -18.20 2.41
C THR A 37 29.29 -18.95 2.40
N CYS A 38 28.16 -18.26 2.37
CA CYS A 38 26.83 -18.86 2.38
C CYS A 38 26.11 -18.66 1.05
N PRO A 39 25.16 -19.53 0.68
CA PRO A 39 24.25 -19.29 -0.43
C PRO A 39 23.56 -17.96 -0.29
N HIS A 40 23.60 -17.13 -1.32
CA HIS A 40 22.97 -15.81 -1.33
C HIS A 40 22.38 -15.50 -2.69
N SER A 41 21.42 -14.59 -2.72
CA SER A 41 20.71 -14.10 -3.90
C SER A 41 20.12 -12.72 -3.63
N GLN A 42 19.36 -12.20 -4.58
CA GLN A 42 18.66 -10.92 -4.47
C GLN A 42 17.15 -11.12 -4.60
N LEU A 43 16.38 -10.31 -3.85
CA LEU A 43 14.92 -10.29 -3.93
C LEU A 43 14.44 -8.95 -4.46
N LYS A 44 13.47 -8.99 -5.39
CA LYS A 44 12.71 -7.81 -5.78
C LYS A 44 11.79 -7.40 -4.63
N ALA A 45 11.91 -6.12 -4.22
CA ALA A 45 11.21 -5.56 -3.07
C ALA A 45 10.42 -4.29 -3.43
N SER A 46 10.10 -4.07 -4.72
CA SER A 46 9.41 -2.88 -5.22
C SER A 46 8.51 -3.19 -6.39
N GLY A 47 7.67 -2.23 -6.80
CA GLY A 47 6.80 -2.34 -7.95
C GLY A 47 5.89 -3.58 -7.90
N ARG A 48 5.57 -4.15 -9.05
CA ARG A 48 4.65 -5.28 -9.16
C ARG A 48 5.13 -6.55 -8.46
N ALA A 49 6.42 -6.68 -8.21
CA ALA A 49 6.96 -7.82 -7.47
C ALA A 49 6.48 -7.89 -6.01
N VAL A 50 5.99 -6.78 -5.47
CA VAL A 50 5.40 -6.68 -4.12
C VAL A 50 3.96 -6.16 -4.14
N GLY A 51 3.32 -6.13 -5.31
CA GLY A 51 1.91 -5.75 -5.45
C GLY A 51 1.65 -4.24 -5.54
N LEU A 52 2.68 -3.44 -5.75
CA LEU A 52 2.60 -2.00 -6.02
C LEU A 52 2.64 -1.71 -7.52
N PRO A 53 2.21 -0.54 -8.00
CA PRO A 53 2.40 -0.15 -9.39
C PRO A 53 3.88 -0.15 -9.78
N GLU A 54 4.15 -0.31 -11.07
CA GLU A 54 5.54 -0.32 -11.59
C GLU A 54 6.26 1.00 -11.26
N GLY A 55 7.52 0.91 -10.83
CA GLY A 55 8.32 2.06 -10.41
C GLY A 55 8.06 2.58 -8.99
N TYR A 56 7.07 2.06 -8.29
CA TYR A 56 6.82 2.43 -6.89
C TYR A 56 7.78 1.70 -5.96
N MET A 57 8.35 2.45 -5.01
CA MET A 57 9.21 1.91 -3.95
C MET A 57 8.41 1.00 -3.03
N GLY A 58 9.05 -0.08 -2.56
CA GLY A 58 8.51 -0.88 -1.47
C GLY A 58 8.42 -0.10 -0.16
N ASN A 59 7.75 -0.69 0.82
CA ASN A 59 7.67 -0.19 2.19
C ASN A 59 7.50 -1.37 3.15
N SER A 60 7.67 -1.10 4.45
CA SER A 60 7.65 -2.17 5.46
C SER A 60 6.31 -2.88 5.54
N GLU A 61 5.18 -2.18 5.36
CA GLU A 61 3.84 -2.78 5.41
C GLU A 61 3.68 -3.82 4.29
N VAL A 62 3.91 -3.39 3.06
CA VAL A 62 3.79 -4.24 1.87
C VAL A 62 4.86 -5.34 1.88
N GLY A 63 6.11 -5.03 2.28
CA GLY A 63 7.20 -6.00 2.36
C GLY A 63 6.87 -7.15 3.30
N HIS A 64 6.54 -6.86 4.55
CA HIS A 64 6.20 -7.88 5.55
C HIS A 64 4.93 -8.66 5.20
N LEU A 65 3.93 -7.99 4.59
CA LEU A 65 2.72 -8.65 4.11
C LEU A 65 3.05 -9.72 3.05
N ASN A 66 3.86 -9.38 2.05
CA ASN A 66 4.25 -10.33 1.00
C ASN A 66 5.10 -11.48 1.55
N ILE A 67 6.06 -11.18 2.45
CA ILE A 67 6.90 -12.19 3.10
C ILE A 67 6.03 -13.19 3.86
N GLY A 68 5.09 -12.70 4.68
CA GLY A 68 4.20 -13.55 5.47
C GLY A 68 3.18 -14.32 4.63
N ALA A 69 2.65 -13.69 3.57
CA ALA A 69 1.62 -14.28 2.71
C ALA A 69 2.17 -15.38 1.77
N GLY A 70 3.47 -15.44 1.53
CA GLY A 70 4.05 -16.40 0.57
C GLY A 70 3.59 -16.19 -0.87
N ARG A 71 3.14 -14.98 -1.21
CA ARG A 71 2.66 -14.56 -2.53
C ARG A 71 2.74 -13.06 -2.70
N VAL A 72 2.58 -12.59 -3.94
CA VAL A 72 2.37 -11.16 -4.19
C VAL A 72 0.95 -10.79 -3.77
N VAL A 73 0.82 -9.85 -2.85
CA VAL A 73 -0.46 -9.26 -2.45
C VAL A 73 -0.61 -7.91 -3.13
N TYR A 74 -1.43 -7.88 -4.17
CA TYR A 74 -1.64 -6.67 -4.95
C TYR A 74 -2.46 -5.65 -4.18
N GLN A 75 -1.95 -4.42 -4.10
CA GLN A 75 -2.66 -3.28 -3.54
C GLN A 75 -3.79 -2.83 -4.48
N ASP A 76 -4.81 -2.15 -3.97
CA ASP A 76 -6.01 -1.82 -4.74
C ASP A 76 -5.72 -1.09 -6.05
N MET A 77 -4.84 -0.08 -6.05
CA MET A 77 -4.44 0.60 -7.29
C MET A 77 -3.89 -0.40 -8.32
N THR A 78 -3.01 -1.30 -7.91
CA THR A 78 -2.40 -2.29 -8.81
C THR A 78 -3.43 -3.31 -9.31
N ARG A 79 -4.38 -3.73 -8.47
CA ARG A 79 -5.49 -4.63 -8.86
C ARG A 79 -6.34 -3.99 -9.96
N ILE A 80 -6.65 -2.71 -9.82
CA ILE A 80 -7.45 -1.96 -10.80
C ILE A 80 -6.65 -1.74 -12.08
N ASP A 81 -5.35 -1.37 -11.97
CA ASP A 81 -4.45 -1.24 -13.12
C ASP A 81 -4.39 -2.54 -13.92
N MET A 82 -4.21 -3.68 -13.25
CA MET A 82 -4.19 -5.00 -13.90
C MET A 82 -5.53 -5.31 -14.58
N ALA A 83 -6.65 -5.04 -13.90
CA ALA A 83 -7.97 -5.26 -14.46
C ALA A 83 -8.24 -4.34 -15.67
N MET A 84 -7.68 -3.14 -15.71
CA MET A 84 -7.73 -2.25 -16.86
C MET A 84 -6.86 -2.77 -18.02
N GLU A 85 -5.65 -3.29 -17.72
CA GLU A 85 -4.72 -3.81 -18.72
C GLU A 85 -5.23 -5.09 -19.42
N ASP A 86 -5.89 -5.98 -18.68
CA ASP A 86 -6.43 -7.24 -19.19
C ASP A 86 -7.89 -7.16 -19.65
N GLY A 87 -8.53 -5.96 -19.53
CA GLY A 87 -9.90 -5.71 -19.94
C GLY A 87 -10.96 -6.24 -18.96
N THR A 88 -10.59 -6.76 -17.79
CA THR A 88 -11.55 -7.28 -16.81
C THR A 88 -12.23 -6.18 -15.99
N LEU A 89 -11.71 -4.94 -15.99
CA LEU A 89 -12.38 -3.79 -15.38
C LEU A 89 -13.74 -3.54 -16.04
N GLU A 90 -13.79 -3.59 -17.38
CA GLU A 90 -14.99 -3.33 -18.17
C GLU A 90 -16.06 -4.43 -18.00
N THR A 91 -15.63 -5.63 -17.65
CA THR A 91 -16.50 -6.80 -17.40
C THR A 91 -16.72 -7.08 -15.91
N ASN A 92 -16.23 -6.20 -15.02
CA ASN A 92 -16.44 -6.34 -13.58
C ASN A 92 -17.94 -6.44 -13.27
N PRO A 93 -18.41 -7.48 -12.56
CA PRO A 93 -19.86 -7.74 -12.38
C PRO A 93 -20.60 -6.57 -11.72
N VAL A 94 -19.99 -5.87 -10.78
CA VAL A 94 -20.59 -4.71 -10.10
C VAL A 94 -20.73 -3.55 -11.07
N PHE A 95 -19.68 -3.24 -11.83
CA PHE A 95 -19.71 -2.19 -12.84
C PHE A 95 -20.73 -2.49 -13.95
N VAL A 96 -20.72 -3.71 -14.47
CA VAL A 96 -21.71 -4.14 -15.49
C VAL A 96 -23.14 -4.02 -14.97
N ASN A 97 -23.39 -4.42 -13.73
CA ASN A 97 -24.72 -4.29 -13.13
C ASN A 97 -25.16 -2.82 -13.02
N VAL A 98 -24.29 -1.91 -12.57
CA VAL A 98 -24.59 -0.47 -12.53
C VAL A 98 -24.96 0.06 -13.92
N VAL A 99 -24.18 -0.27 -14.94
CA VAL A 99 -24.48 0.13 -16.34
C VAL A 99 -25.83 -0.41 -16.80
N GLN A 100 -26.13 -1.68 -16.50
CA GLN A 100 -27.41 -2.31 -16.89
C GLN A 100 -28.61 -1.70 -16.16
N GLU A 101 -28.50 -1.42 -14.86
CA GLU A 101 -29.59 -0.80 -14.10
C GLU A 101 -29.85 0.64 -14.61
N THR A 102 -28.79 1.43 -14.88
CA THR A 102 -28.94 2.77 -15.49
C THR A 102 -29.67 2.71 -16.84
N LEU A 103 -29.36 1.72 -17.67
CA LEU A 103 -30.06 1.54 -18.96
C LEU A 103 -31.55 1.19 -18.78
N LYS A 104 -31.88 0.33 -17.81
CA LYS A 104 -33.27 -0.09 -17.53
C LYS A 104 -34.12 1.08 -17.01
N THR A 105 -33.55 1.94 -16.19
CA THR A 105 -34.24 3.09 -15.62
C THR A 105 -34.26 4.30 -16.56
N HIS A 106 -33.52 4.24 -17.67
CA HIS A 106 -33.26 5.40 -18.55
C HIS A 106 -32.66 6.59 -17.80
N GLY A 107 -31.93 6.33 -16.72
CA GLY A 107 -31.23 7.30 -15.89
C GLY A 107 -29.88 7.71 -16.47
N ARG A 108 -29.12 8.40 -15.64
CA ARG A 108 -27.74 8.81 -15.92
C ARG A 108 -26.80 8.12 -14.95
N LEU A 109 -25.59 7.78 -15.43
CA LEU A 109 -24.53 7.25 -14.58
C LEU A 109 -23.61 8.39 -14.14
N HIS A 110 -23.51 8.61 -12.86
CA HIS A 110 -22.65 9.60 -12.24
C HIS A 110 -21.36 8.96 -11.74
N PHE A 111 -20.22 9.35 -12.29
CA PHE A 111 -18.91 9.03 -11.70
C PHE A 111 -18.46 10.12 -10.75
N ALA A 112 -18.08 9.78 -9.52
CA ALA A 112 -17.63 10.75 -8.52
C ALA A 112 -16.32 10.29 -7.85
N GLY A 113 -15.34 11.19 -7.76
CA GLY A 113 -14.05 10.92 -7.14
C GLY A 113 -12.97 11.93 -7.49
N LEU A 114 -11.77 11.73 -6.94
CA LEU A 114 -10.62 12.61 -7.09
C LEU A 114 -10.04 12.53 -8.51
N LEU A 115 -9.91 13.68 -9.16
CA LEU A 115 -9.41 13.79 -10.53
C LEU A 115 -7.94 14.20 -10.53
N SER A 116 -7.02 13.23 -10.52
CA SER A 116 -5.58 13.45 -10.68
C SER A 116 -4.85 12.15 -11.08
N ASP A 117 -3.56 12.27 -11.32
CA ASP A 117 -2.60 11.16 -11.50
C ASP A 117 -1.75 10.90 -10.25
N GLY A 118 -2.11 11.46 -9.11
CA GLY A 118 -1.35 11.34 -7.86
C GLY A 118 -1.30 9.92 -7.28
N GLY A 119 -2.25 9.04 -7.64
CA GLY A 119 -2.22 7.63 -7.27
C GLY A 119 -2.40 7.33 -5.78
N VAL A 120 -2.86 8.31 -4.98
CA VAL A 120 -3.06 8.16 -3.54
C VAL A 120 -4.49 7.73 -3.19
N HIS A 121 -5.47 8.32 -3.84
CA HIS A 121 -6.90 8.05 -3.61
C HIS A 121 -7.62 7.48 -4.83
N SER A 122 -7.15 7.82 -6.02
CA SER A 122 -7.74 7.50 -7.31
C SER A 122 -6.67 7.63 -8.39
N HIS A 123 -7.03 7.25 -9.62
CA HIS A 123 -6.20 7.55 -10.79
C HIS A 123 -7.09 7.89 -11.99
N ILE A 124 -6.74 8.98 -12.72
CA ILE A 124 -7.53 9.47 -13.85
C ILE A 124 -7.70 8.44 -14.97
N HIS A 125 -6.73 7.52 -15.16
CA HIS A 125 -6.85 6.47 -16.19
C HIS A 125 -7.95 5.47 -15.86
N HIS A 126 -8.19 5.16 -14.57
CA HIS A 126 -9.29 4.29 -14.15
C HIS A 126 -10.65 4.92 -14.51
N LEU A 127 -10.82 6.23 -14.22
CA LEU A 127 -12.02 6.96 -14.58
C LEU A 127 -12.25 6.97 -16.10
N ILE A 128 -11.21 7.25 -16.89
CA ILE A 128 -11.31 7.28 -18.35
C ILE A 128 -11.71 5.91 -18.93
N ALA A 129 -11.15 4.82 -18.39
CA ALA A 129 -11.53 3.46 -18.79
C ALA A 129 -12.99 3.17 -18.49
N LEU A 130 -13.47 3.48 -17.28
CA LEU A 130 -14.87 3.32 -16.89
C LEU A 130 -15.82 4.16 -17.77
N CYS A 131 -15.47 5.44 -18.05
CA CYS A 131 -16.26 6.30 -18.93
C CYS A 131 -16.38 5.72 -20.34
N ARG A 132 -15.29 5.20 -20.91
CA ARG A 132 -15.31 4.57 -22.24
C ARG A 132 -16.19 3.33 -22.28
N ALA A 133 -16.06 2.48 -21.27
CA ALA A 133 -16.87 1.25 -21.18
C ALA A 133 -18.37 1.56 -21.04
N ALA A 134 -18.77 2.48 -20.16
CA ALA A 134 -20.15 2.88 -19.96
C ALA A 134 -20.72 3.60 -21.21
N ALA A 135 -19.94 4.51 -21.82
CA ALA A 135 -20.35 5.21 -23.04
C ALA A 135 -20.57 4.24 -24.22
N GLY A 136 -19.71 3.21 -24.33
CA GLY A 136 -19.86 2.16 -25.35
C GLY A 136 -21.15 1.37 -25.19
N ALA A 137 -21.69 1.26 -23.99
CA ALA A 137 -23.00 0.67 -23.71
C ALA A 137 -24.17 1.63 -23.97
N GLY A 138 -23.90 2.90 -24.26
CA GLY A 138 -24.93 3.92 -24.58
C GLY A 138 -25.50 4.67 -23.38
N VAL A 139 -24.89 4.52 -22.18
CA VAL A 139 -25.35 5.19 -20.95
C VAL A 139 -24.95 6.68 -20.96
N PRO A 140 -25.86 7.62 -20.63
CA PRO A 140 -25.48 9.00 -20.36
C PRO A 140 -24.61 9.12 -19.11
N ILE A 141 -23.46 9.82 -19.23
CA ILE A 141 -22.43 9.88 -18.17
C ILE A 141 -22.25 11.32 -17.70
N LEU A 142 -22.24 11.52 -16.41
CA LEU A 142 -21.91 12.78 -15.74
C LEU A 142 -20.74 12.58 -14.78
N VAL A 143 -19.63 13.30 -14.96
CA VAL A 143 -18.45 13.18 -14.14
C VAL A 143 -18.38 14.32 -13.13
N HIS A 144 -18.39 13.99 -11.84
CA HIS A 144 -18.16 14.88 -10.70
C HIS A 144 -16.68 14.85 -10.32
N CYS A 145 -15.95 15.88 -10.74
CA CYS A 145 -14.51 15.96 -10.54
C CYS A 145 -14.17 16.53 -9.16
N PHE A 146 -13.64 15.74 -8.25
CA PHE A 146 -13.04 16.26 -7.02
C PHE A 146 -11.61 16.71 -7.35
N MET A 147 -11.34 18.01 -7.11
CA MET A 147 -10.05 18.62 -7.46
C MET A 147 -9.03 18.38 -6.38
N ASP A 148 -7.79 18.02 -6.76
CA ASP A 148 -6.74 17.55 -5.84
C ASP A 148 -5.96 18.71 -5.20
N GLY A 149 -4.84 19.12 -5.78
CA GLY A 149 -3.98 20.21 -5.29
C GLY A 149 -3.23 19.91 -3.98
N ARG A 150 -3.25 18.65 -3.50
CA ARG A 150 -2.58 18.20 -2.29
C ARG A 150 -1.64 17.02 -2.57
N ASP A 151 -2.09 16.00 -3.28
CA ASP A 151 -1.28 14.87 -3.72
C ASP A 151 -0.61 15.19 -5.07
N THR A 152 -1.01 16.29 -5.68
CA THR A 152 -0.45 16.91 -6.89
C THR A 152 -0.24 18.40 -6.67
N PRO A 153 0.52 19.11 -7.54
CA PRO A 153 0.76 20.54 -7.37
C PRO A 153 -0.53 21.35 -7.22
N PRO A 154 -0.56 22.41 -6.39
CA PRO A 154 -1.78 23.08 -5.95
C PRO A 154 -2.68 23.67 -7.06
N SER A 155 -2.12 23.93 -8.25
CA SER A 155 -2.85 24.54 -9.40
C SER A 155 -2.67 23.72 -10.68
N SER A 156 -2.61 22.38 -10.54
CA SER A 156 -2.44 21.44 -11.67
C SER A 156 -3.76 20.97 -12.28
N GLY A 157 -4.91 21.34 -11.70
CA GLY A 157 -6.24 20.84 -12.06
C GLY A 157 -6.61 21.02 -13.51
N LYS A 158 -6.16 22.12 -14.16
CA LYS A 158 -6.39 22.34 -15.59
C LYS A 158 -5.81 21.22 -16.46
N LYS A 159 -4.62 20.69 -16.11
CA LYS A 159 -4.01 19.55 -16.81
C LYS A 159 -4.96 18.37 -16.83
N TYR A 160 -5.53 18.02 -15.68
CA TYR A 160 -6.42 16.86 -15.54
C TYR A 160 -7.79 17.08 -16.16
N ILE A 161 -8.36 18.27 -16.06
CA ILE A 161 -9.60 18.63 -16.76
C ILE A 161 -9.41 18.53 -18.27
N THR A 162 -8.34 19.09 -18.83
CA THR A 162 -8.03 18.98 -20.26
C THR A 162 -7.86 17.54 -20.69
N GLN A 163 -7.09 16.73 -19.92
CA GLN A 163 -6.92 15.31 -20.22
C GLN A 163 -8.24 14.54 -20.23
N LEU A 164 -9.13 14.82 -19.26
CA LEU A 164 -10.45 14.21 -19.21
C LEU A 164 -11.33 14.67 -20.39
N GLN A 165 -11.38 15.98 -20.68
CA GLN A 165 -12.13 16.53 -21.82
C GLN A 165 -11.67 15.90 -23.14
N ASP A 166 -10.36 15.77 -23.35
CA ASP A 166 -9.80 15.11 -24.54
C ASP A 166 -10.20 13.63 -24.63
N ALA A 167 -10.26 12.94 -23.50
CA ALA A 167 -10.69 11.54 -23.47
C ALA A 167 -12.21 11.36 -23.71
N LEU A 168 -13.02 12.36 -23.33
CA LEU A 168 -14.48 12.33 -23.46
C LEU A 168 -14.98 12.91 -24.79
N LYS A 169 -14.15 13.66 -25.56
CA LYS A 169 -14.59 14.41 -26.76
C LYS A 169 -15.32 13.57 -27.81
N ASP A 170 -14.92 12.31 -27.95
CA ASP A 170 -15.52 11.36 -28.90
C ASP A 170 -16.72 10.58 -28.30
N LEU A 171 -17.00 10.78 -27.01
CA LEU A 171 -18.09 10.14 -26.27
C LEU A 171 -19.26 11.14 -26.17
N LYS A 172 -20.18 11.09 -27.13
CA LYS A 172 -21.30 12.06 -27.27
C LYS A 172 -22.22 12.16 -26.03
N ASN A 173 -22.22 11.12 -25.20
CA ASN A 173 -23.08 10.98 -24.03
C ASN A 173 -22.34 11.13 -22.69
N ALA A 174 -21.11 11.66 -22.69
CA ALA A 174 -20.30 11.81 -21.49
C ALA A 174 -19.84 13.26 -21.30
N HIS A 175 -20.14 13.83 -20.12
CA HIS A 175 -19.89 15.22 -19.81
C HIS A 175 -19.26 15.40 -18.41
N ILE A 176 -18.39 16.40 -18.24
CA ILE A 176 -17.99 16.88 -16.92
C ILE A 176 -19.17 17.65 -16.34
N ALA A 177 -19.73 17.18 -15.24
CA ALA A 177 -20.89 17.76 -14.60
C ALA A 177 -20.55 18.92 -13.69
N ALA A 178 -19.60 18.69 -12.75
CA ALA A 178 -19.27 19.65 -11.72
C ALA A 178 -17.84 19.51 -11.21
N LEU A 179 -17.33 20.58 -10.60
CA LEU A 179 -16.05 20.62 -9.90
C LEU A 179 -16.27 20.81 -8.41
N TYR A 180 -15.46 20.16 -7.59
CA TYR A 180 -15.47 20.25 -6.14
C TYR A 180 -14.04 20.21 -5.63
N GLY A 181 -13.56 21.19 -4.89
CA GLY A 181 -12.30 21.02 -4.17
C GLY A 181 -12.40 19.87 -3.16
N ARG A 182 -11.35 19.06 -3.05
CA ARG A 182 -11.32 17.93 -2.08
C ARG A 182 -11.54 18.37 -0.64
N PHE A 183 -11.30 19.63 -0.32
CA PHE A 183 -11.62 20.25 0.97
C PHE A 183 -13.10 20.11 1.34
N TYR A 184 -14.00 20.12 0.34
CA TYR A 184 -15.43 19.97 0.52
C TYR A 184 -15.92 18.51 0.34
N ALA A 185 -15.53 17.88 -0.75
CA ALA A 185 -16.05 16.57 -1.12
C ALA A 185 -15.33 15.38 -0.44
N MET A 186 -14.16 15.62 0.15
CA MET A 186 -13.30 14.57 0.72
C MET A 186 -12.84 14.92 2.15
N ASP A 187 -13.73 15.50 2.96
CA ASP A 187 -13.47 15.63 4.39
C ASP A 187 -13.42 14.25 5.07
N ARG A 188 -12.73 14.17 6.22
CA ARG A 188 -12.64 12.94 7.03
C ARG A 188 -12.70 13.21 8.54
N ASP A 189 -12.94 14.48 8.90
CA ASP A 189 -12.92 14.98 10.28
C ASP A 189 -14.31 15.40 10.77
N LYS A 190 -15.38 14.93 10.06
CA LYS A 190 -16.78 15.22 10.35
C LYS A 190 -17.12 16.72 10.33
N ARG A 191 -16.48 17.46 9.44
CA ARG A 191 -16.78 18.86 9.20
C ARG A 191 -17.97 18.97 8.23
N TRP A 192 -19.13 18.63 8.75
CA TRP A 192 -20.36 18.46 7.98
C TRP A 192 -20.77 19.69 7.19
N GLU A 193 -20.41 20.89 7.63
CA GLU A 193 -20.62 22.15 6.92
C GLU A 193 -19.88 22.23 5.58
N ARG A 194 -18.76 21.49 5.43
CA ARG A 194 -18.01 21.38 4.16
C ARG A 194 -18.66 20.33 3.27
N VAL A 195 -18.87 19.15 3.82
CA VAL A 195 -19.48 18.02 3.10
C VAL A 195 -20.84 18.40 2.55
N LYS A 196 -21.64 19.14 3.32
CA LYS A 196 -22.97 19.62 2.91
C LYS A 196 -22.91 20.46 1.65
N GLN A 197 -21.93 21.35 1.49
CA GLN A 197 -21.81 22.19 0.27
C GLN A 197 -21.57 21.33 -0.98
N ALA A 198 -20.74 20.30 -0.87
CA ALA A 198 -20.53 19.35 -1.96
C ALA A 198 -21.79 18.49 -2.21
N PHE A 199 -22.43 18.04 -1.14
CA PHE A 199 -23.63 17.23 -1.21
C PHE A 199 -24.81 17.99 -1.84
N ASP A 200 -25.07 19.24 -1.45
CA ASP A 200 -26.19 20.06 -1.97
C ASP A 200 -26.05 20.24 -3.49
N LEU A 201 -24.85 20.50 -4.00
CA LEU A 201 -24.64 20.56 -5.44
C LEU A 201 -24.74 19.18 -6.10
N PHE A 202 -24.17 18.15 -5.50
CA PHE A 202 -24.15 16.80 -6.07
C PHE A 202 -25.57 16.21 -6.10
N CYS A 203 -26.29 16.27 -4.97
CA CYS A 203 -27.59 15.65 -4.82
C CYS A 203 -28.73 16.49 -5.39
N HIS A 204 -28.75 17.79 -5.06
CA HIS A 204 -29.88 18.68 -5.38
C HIS A 204 -29.62 19.66 -6.52
N GLY A 205 -28.36 19.73 -7.01
CA GLY A 205 -27.97 20.71 -8.02
C GLY A 205 -27.95 22.16 -7.48
N GLU A 206 -27.93 22.31 -6.16
CA GLU A 206 -27.94 23.61 -5.51
C GLU A 206 -26.53 24.18 -5.43
N GLY A 207 -26.24 25.19 -6.24
CA GLY A 207 -24.95 25.85 -6.26
C GLY A 207 -24.73 26.73 -7.50
N PRO A 208 -23.59 27.41 -7.56
CA PRO A 208 -23.24 28.25 -8.71
C PRO A 208 -23.10 27.41 -9.99
N ARG A 209 -23.35 28.06 -11.13
CA ARG A 209 -23.17 27.50 -12.46
C ARG A 209 -22.14 28.31 -13.25
N LYS A 210 -21.32 27.66 -14.01
CA LYS A 210 -20.35 28.21 -14.95
C LYS A 210 -20.52 27.56 -16.32
N ALA A 211 -20.02 28.23 -17.35
CA ALA A 211 -20.20 27.75 -18.71
C ALA A 211 -19.41 26.49 -19.03
N ASP A 212 -18.23 26.34 -18.41
CA ASP A 212 -17.33 25.20 -18.63
C ASP A 212 -16.35 25.03 -17.46
N ALA A 213 -15.69 23.87 -17.40
CA ALA A 213 -14.81 23.48 -16.30
C ALA A 213 -13.49 24.27 -16.27
N LEU A 214 -12.89 24.56 -17.43
CA LEU A 214 -11.64 25.32 -17.48
C LEU A 214 -11.85 26.77 -17.09
N GLY A 215 -12.94 27.40 -17.56
CA GLY A 215 -13.34 28.74 -17.15
C GLY A 215 -13.62 28.84 -15.64
N ALA A 216 -14.26 27.85 -15.07
CA ALA A 216 -14.50 27.77 -13.61
C ALA A 216 -13.19 27.72 -12.82
N LEU A 217 -12.18 26.94 -13.26
CA LEU A 217 -10.85 26.90 -12.64
C LEU A 217 -10.09 28.20 -12.83
N ASP A 218 -10.19 28.83 -14.02
CA ASP A 218 -9.55 30.12 -14.27
C ASP A 218 -10.06 31.19 -13.32
N ASP A 219 -11.35 31.23 -13.09
CA ASP A 219 -11.95 32.19 -12.18
C ASP A 219 -11.50 31.91 -10.72
N SER A 220 -11.46 30.65 -10.32
CA SER A 220 -10.96 30.25 -8.99
C SER A 220 -9.51 30.68 -8.76
N TYR A 221 -8.64 30.44 -9.76
CA TYR A 221 -7.21 30.80 -9.66
C TYR A 221 -6.98 32.31 -9.66
N LYS A 222 -7.81 33.10 -10.39
CA LYS A 222 -7.76 34.57 -10.34
C LYS A 222 -8.12 35.12 -8.95
N GLU A 223 -8.96 34.39 -8.22
CA GLU A 223 -9.32 34.70 -6.82
C GLU A 223 -8.29 34.19 -5.80
N GLY A 224 -7.19 33.56 -6.24
CA GLY A 224 -6.16 32.98 -5.39
C GLY A 224 -6.57 31.63 -4.76
N VAL A 225 -7.66 31.02 -5.23
CA VAL A 225 -8.16 29.73 -4.74
C VAL A 225 -7.61 28.61 -5.59
N THR A 226 -6.82 27.73 -4.98
CA THR A 226 -6.19 26.57 -5.65
C THR A 226 -7.14 25.36 -5.69
N ASP A 227 -6.72 24.29 -6.38
CA ASP A 227 -7.53 23.10 -6.66
C ASP A 227 -8.21 22.53 -5.43
N GLU A 228 -7.48 22.37 -4.31
CA GLU A 228 -8.00 21.80 -3.07
C GLU A 228 -9.23 22.52 -2.55
N PHE A 229 -9.31 23.84 -2.78
CA PHE A 229 -10.31 24.74 -2.20
C PHE A 229 -11.35 25.25 -3.21
N VAL A 230 -11.38 24.72 -4.43
CA VAL A 230 -12.40 25.07 -5.44
C VAL A 230 -13.78 24.83 -4.85
N LYS A 231 -14.60 25.87 -4.78
CA LYS A 231 -15.98 25.76 -4.30
C LYS A 231 -16.80 24.90 -5.26
N PRO A 232 -17.75 24.09 -4.73
CA PRO A 232 -18.63 23.29 -5.56
C PRO A 232 -19.31 24.14 -6.65
N VAL A 233 -19.17 23.75 -7.91
CA VAL A 233 -19.70 24.50 -9.06
C VAL A 233 -20.12 23.55 -10.19
N TRP A 234 -21.33 23.75 -10.71
CA TRP A 234 -21.85 23.04 -11.87
C TRP A 234 -21.31 23.65 -13.18
N VAL A 235 -20.86 22.82 -14.11
CA VAL A 235 -20.18 23.26 -15.35
C VAL A 235 -20.72 22.60 -16.61
N SER A 236 -21.79 21.80 -16.49
CA SER A 236 -22.45 21.13 -17.62
C SER A 236 -23.69 21.89 -18.08
N GLN A 237 -24.08 21.65 -19.33
CA GLN A 237 -25.39 22.08 -19.86
C GLN A 237 -26.51 21.14 -19.44
N GLU A 238 -26.16 19.96 -18.93
CA GLU A 238 -27.13 19.00 -18.41
C GLU A 238 -27.83 19.53 -17.15
N GLU A 239 -29.00 18.99 -16.86
CA GLU A 239 -29.75 19.30 -15.64
C GLU A 239 -28.94 18.89 -14.40
N PRO A 240 -28.73 19.81 -13.44
CA PRO A 240 -27.92 19.52 -12.26
C PRO A 240 -28.62 18.62 -11.23
N GLY A 241 -27.77 18.07 -10.35
CA GLY A 241 -28.19 17.16 -9.29
C GLY A 241 -28.52 15.76 -9.79
N LEU A 242 -28.77 14.88 -8.82
CA LEU A 242 -29.22 13.52 -9.05
C LEU A 242 -30.74 13.51 -9.27
N LYS A 243 -31.23 12.54 -10.03
CA LYS A 243 -32.65 12.32 -10.32
C LYS A 243 -33.06 10.88 -10.00
N ASP A 244 -34.36 10.66 -9.89
CA ASP A 244 -34.91 9.31 -9.77
C ASP A 244 -34.46 8.46 -10.96
N GLY A 245 -33.94 7.27 -10.68
CA GLY A 245 -33.42 6.35 -11.66
C GLY A 245 -31.97 6.56 -12.07
N ASP A 246 -31.28 7.60 -11.58
CA ASP A 246 -29.83 7.76 -11.76
C ASP A 246 -29.05 6.73 -10.93
N ASP A 247 -27.84 6.41 -11.37
CA ASP A 247 -26.87 5.58 -10.63
C ASP A 247 -25.61 6.39 -10.31
N VAL A 248 -24.91 6.01 -9.24
CA VAL A 248 -23.65 6.63 -8.83
C VAL A 248 -22.56 5.58 -8.70
N PHE A 249 -21.40 5.80 -9.32
CA PHE A 249 -20.21 5.00 -9.13
C PHE A 249 -19.07 5.85 -8.56
N PHE A 250 -18.63 5.52 -7.34
CA PHE A 250 -17.51 6.18 -6.67
C PHE A 250 -16.20 5.49 -7.06
N PHE A 251 -15.32 6.19 -7.78
CA PHE A 251 -14.13 5.57 -8.37
C PHE A 251 -12.84 5.68 -7.56
N ASN A 252 -12.85 6.28 -6.37
CA ASN A 252 -11.70 6.26 -5.47
C ASN A 252 -11.46 4.83 -4.96
N PHE A 253 -10.17 4.45 -4.84
CA PHE A 253 -9.76 3.16 -4.25
C PHE A 253 -9.28 3.29 -2.80
N ARG A 254 -9.17 4.49 -2.24
CA ARG A 254 -8.84 4.71 -0.83
C ARG A 254 -10.05 5.24 -0.07
N ALA A 255 -10.39 4.54 1.01
CA ALA A 255 -11.63 4.68 1.76
C ALA A 255 -11.75 5.97 2.60
N ASP A 256 -10.66 6.37 3.28
CA ASP A 256 -10.69 7.30 4.43
C ASP A 256 -11.43 8.62 4.16
N ARG A 257 -11.35 9.16 2.95
CA ARG A 257 -11.97 10.43 2.55
C ARG A 257 -13.25 10.29 1.73
N MET A 258 -13.69 9.06 1.46
CA MET A 258 -14.96 8.83 0.75
C MET A 258 -16.11 8.53 1.71
N ARG A 259 -15.81 8.09 2.94
CA ARG A 259 -16.81 7.65 3.91
C ARG A 259 -17.90 8.67 4.15
N GLU A 260 -17.53 9.94 4.32
CA GLU A 260 -18.49 10.98 4.72
C GLU A 260 -19.47 11.33 3.59
N ILE A 261 -18.97 11.62 2.39
CA ILE A 261 -19.83 12.00 1.26
C ILE A 261 -20.68 10.81 0.79
N VAL A 262 -20.11 9.58 0.80
CA VAL A 262 -20.87 8.38 0.42
C VAL A 262 -21.92 8.05 1.47
N SER A 263 -21.60 8.13 2.79
CA SER A 263 -22.60 7.98 3.85
C SER A 263 -23.70 9.00 3.74
N ALA A 264 -23.37 10.26 3.48
CA ALA A 264 -24.37 11.32 3.31
C ALA A 264 -25.35 10.99 2.17
N LEU A 265 -24.88 10.35 1.10
CA LEU A 265 -25.71 10.01 -0.05
C LEU A 265 -26.51 8.70 0.16
N THR A 266 -25.90 7.67 0.77
CA THR A 266 -26.41 6.29 0.70
C THR A 266 -26.85 5.70 2.03
N SER A 267 -26.35 6.21 3.19
CA SER A 267 -26.71 5.62 4.49
C SER A 267 -28.10 6.06 4.96
N PRO A 268 -29.00 5.13 5.32
CA PRO A 268 -30.32 5.47 5.83
C PRO A 268 -30.24 6.23 7.18
N ASP A 269 -29.28 5.87 8.02
CA ASP A 269 -29.14 6.41 9.38
C ASP A 269 -28.21 7.64 9.45
N PHE A 270 -27.91 8.27 8.31
CA PHE A 270 -27.05 9.45 8.29
C PHE A 270 -27.68 10.60 9.06
N SER A 271 -26.92 11.22 9.94
CA SER A 271 -27.39 12.30 10.84
C SER A 271 -26.46 13.53 10.87
N GLY A 272 -25.48 13.63 9.96
CA GLY A 272 -24.49 14.71 9.95
C GLY A 272 -25.10 16.09 9.61
N PHE A 273 -26.12 16.12 8.76
CA PHE A 273 -26.90 17.32 8.39
C PHE A 273 -28.26 16.94 7.80
N ASP A 274 -29.15 17.91 7.66
CA ASP A 274 -30.41 17.70 6.94
C ASP A 274 -30.15 17.55 5.44
N ARG A 275 -30.49 16.38 4.89
CA ARG A 275 -30.33 16.02 3.49
C ARG A 275 -31.47 16.45 2.58
N GLY A 276 -32.54 16.98 3.14
CA GLY A 276 -33.75 17.20 2.35
C GLY A 276 -34.36 15.91 1.78
N THR A 277 -35.04 16.04 0.63
CA THR A 277 -35.60 14.89 -0.09
C THR A 277 -34.57 14.29 -1.03
N LEU A 278 -34.16 13.05 -0.77
CA LEU A 278 -33.23 12.32 -1.65
C LEU A 278 -33.96 11.78 -2.88
N PRO A 279 -33.32 11.82 -4.08
CA PRO A 279 -33.81 11.11 -5.24
C PRO A 279 -33.78 9.59 -5.01
N LYS A 280 -34.66 8.87 -5.67
CA LYS A 280 -34.68 7.40 -5.66
C LYS A 280 -33.67 6.88 -6.70
N LEU A 281 -32.45 6.72 -6.31
CA LEU A 281 -31.41 6.20 -7.17
C LEU A 281 -31.77 4.75 -7.62
N ALA A 282 -31.40 4.37 -8.83
CA ALA A 282 -31.40 2.99 -9.27
C ALA A 282 -30.37 2.18 -8.49
N GLY A 283 -29.21 2.78 -8.20
CA GLY A 283 -28.18 2.21 -7.37
C GLY A 283 -27.04 3.16 -7.05
N ALA A 284 -26.15 2.67 -6.21
CA ALA A 284 -24.83 3.27 -5.96
C ALA A 284 -23.81 2.14 -5.80
N ALA A 285 -22.60 2.33 -6.28
CA ALA A 285 -21.51 1.37 -6.10
C ALA A 285 -20.18 2.09 -5.89
N SER A 286 -19.20 1.37 -5.37
CA SER A 286 -17.85 1.91 -5.15
C SER A 286 -16.77 1.02 -5.77
N MET A 287 -15.62 1.64 -6.06
CA MET A 287 -14.44 0.92 -6.54
C MET A 287 -13.93 -0.07 -5.50
N THR A 288 -13.77 0.38 -4.26
CA THR A 288 -13.30 -0.43 -3.12
C THR A 288 -14.22 -0.26 -1.91
N SER A 289 -14.03 -1.06 -0.87
CA SER A 289 -14.78 -0.96 0.39
C SER A 289 -14.40 0.33 1.15
N TYR A 290 -15.38 1.18 1.45
CA TYR A 290 -15.12 2.42 2.18
C TYR A 290 -15.43 2.31 3.67
N ASP A 291 -16.47 1.58 4.03
CA ASP A 291 -16.87 1.33 5.42
C ASP A 291 -17.75 0.07 5.47
N ALA A 292 -17.57 -0.74 6.52
CA ALA A 292 -18.37 -1.94 6.72
C ALA A 292 -19.88 -1.66 6.94
N ALA A 293 -20.24 -0.43 7.35
CA ALA A 293 -21.62 -0.01 7.50
C ALA A 293 -22.28 0.40 6.17
N LEU A 294 -21.51 0.62 5.11
CA LEU A 294 -22.05 0.94 3.79
C LEU A 294 -22.46 -0.33 3.05
N THR A 295 -23.73 -0.41 2.66
CA THR A 295 -24.30 -1.61 1.99
C THR A 295 -24.29 -1.50 0.46
N ILE A 296 -23.50 -0.60 -0.10
CA ILE A 296 -23.37 -0.47 -1.57
C ILE A 296 -22.47 -1.57 -2.15
N PRO A 297 -22.75 -2.06 -3.37
CA PRO A 297 -21.88 -2.99 -4.08
C PRO A 297 -20.45 -2.45 -4.27
N VAL A 298 -19.45 -3.33 -4.16
CA VAL A 298 -18.03 -2.99 -4.25
C VAL A 298 -17.39 -3.74 -5.41
N ALA A 299 -16.76 -3.02 -6.34
CA ALA A 299 -16.13 -3.60 -7.53
C ALA A 299 -14.87 -4.42 -7.21
N PHE A 300 -14.07 -3.92 -6.28
CA PHE A 300 -12.84 -4.58 -5.78
C PHE A 300 -12.93 -4.67 -4.25
N PRO A 301 -13.60 -5.68 -3.70
CA PRO A 301 -13.72 -5.85 -2.25
C PRO A 301 -12.36 -6.14 -1.60
N ASP A 302 -12.31 -5.94 -0.27
CA ASP A 302 -11.14 -6.27 0.52
C ASP A 302 -10.74 -7.74 0.31
N GLN A 303 -9.43 -7.98 0.32
CA GLN A 303 -8.88 -9.32 0.12
C GLN A 303 -8.66 -10.00 1.46
N ASP A 304 -9.27 -11.14 1.66
CA ASP A 304 -8.81 -12.07 2.69
C ASP A 304 -7.45 -12.67 2.27
N ILE A 305 -6.51 -12.71 3.21
CA ILE A 305 -5.18 -13.25 2.99
C ILE A 305 -4.98 -14.49 3.87
N PRO A 306 -5.68 -15.59 3.59
CA PRO A 306 -5.57 -16.81 4.37
C PRO A 306 -4.26 -17.52 4.10
N MET A 307 -3.95 -18.50 4.96
CA MET A 307 -2.80 -19.40 4.83
C MET A 307 -1.47 -18.64 4.79
N VAL A 308 -1.34 -17.55 5.55
CA VAL A 308 -0.04 -16.90 5.78
C VAL A 308 0.90 -17.83 6.56
N LEU A 309 2.20 -17.60 6.49
CA LEU A 309 3.21 -18.47 7.14
C LEU A 309 2.89 -18.70 8.62
N GLY A 310 2.50 -17.65 9.36
CA GLY A 310 2.11 -17.77 10.76
C GLY A 310 0.94 -18.72 11.01
N GLU A 311 -0.07 -18.70 10.15
CA GLU A 311 -1.22 -19.59 10.21
C GLU A 311 -0.83 -21.05 9.88
N VAL A 312 0.00 -21.25 8.85
CA VAL A 312 0.49 -22.59 8.46
C VAL A 312 1.30 -23.22 9.58
N VAL A 313 2.20 -22.45 10.20
CA VAL A 313 3.01 -22.90 11.35
C VAL A 313 2.11 -23.29 12.54
N SER A 314 1.11 -22.46 12.84
CA SER A 314 0.12 -22.71 13.88
C SER A 314 -0.70 -23.98 13.63
N ARG A 315 -1.24 -24.14 12.41
CA ARG A 315 -2.03 -25.33 12.02
C ARG A 315 -1.22 -26.63 12.08
N ALA A 316 0.11 -26.54 11.92
CA ALA A 316 1.02 -27.68 12.08
C ALA A 316 1.35 -27.99 13.56
N GLY A 317 0.81 -27.24 14.53
CA GLY A 317 1.11 -27.39 15.95
C GLY A 317 2.50 -26.94 16.35
N LEU A 318 3.18 -26.15 15.50
CA LEU A 318 4.52 -25.62 15.72
C LEU A 318 4.47 -24.31 16.49
N ARG A 319 5.57 -23.97 17.16
CA ARG A 319 5.67 -22.74 17.95
C ARG A 319 6.47 -21.68 17.22
N GLN A 320 6.03 -20.44 17.34
CA GLN A 320 6.65 -19.32 16.66
C GLN A 320 6.76 -18.09 17.57
N LEU A 321 7.77 -17.25 17.30
CA LEU A 321 8.02 -16.00 18.01
C LEU A 321 8.09 -14.84 17.03
N ARG A 322 7.41 -13.72 17.35
CA ARG A 322 7.57 -12.42 16.69
C ARG A 322 8.36 -11.50 17.61
N LEU A 323 9.41 -10.86 17.08
CA LEU A 323 10.31 -10.03 17.87
C LEU A 323 10.72 -8.80 17.07
N ALA A 324 10.43 -7.63 17.59
CA ALA A 324 10.88 -6.36 17.05
C ALA A 324 10.85 -5.26 18.10
N GLU A 325 11.48 -4.13 17.81
CA GLU A 325 11.25 -2.92 18.56
C GLU A 325 9.98 -2.18 18.10
N THR A 326 9.53 -1.17 18.88
CA THR A 326 8.22 -0.50 18.73
C THR A 326 7.91 -0.12 17.29
N GLU A 327 8.87 0.48 16.57
CA GLU A 327 8.69 0.99 15.21
C GLU A 327 8.33 -0.10 14.18
N LYS A 328 8.75 -1.33 14.44
CA LYS A 328 8.57 -2.46 13.50
C LYS A 328 7.75 -3.62 14.09
N TYR A 329 7.16 -3.42 15.27
CA TYR A 329 6.36 -4.48 15.89
C TYR A 329 5.11 -4.86 15.10
N ALA A 330 4.36 -3.87 14.61
CA ALA A 330 3.19 -4.12 13.77
C ALA A 330 3.55 -4.84 12.46
N HIS A 331 4.76 -4.60 11.94
CA HIS A 331 5.21 -5.21 10.68
C HIS A 331 5.45 -6.73 10.84
N VAL A 332 6.11 -7.17 11.91
CA VAL A 332 6.32 -8.60 12.17
C VAL A 332 5.10 -9.31 12.77
N THR A 333 4.04 -8.59 13.14
CA THR A 333 2.79 -9.14 13.69
C THR A 333 1.64 -8.95 12.72
N TYR A 334 0.94 -7.82 12.76
CA TYR A 334 -0.26 -7.53 11.99
C TYR A 334 -0.07 -7.72 10.47
N PHE A 335 0.93 -7.03 9.88
CA PHE A 335 1.17 -7.10 8.43
C PHE A 335 1.67 -8.47 8.00
N PHE A 336 2.62 -9.05 8.74
CA PHE A 336 3.12 -10.40 8.46
C PHE A 336 2.03 -11.48 8.57
N ASN A 337 1.03 -11.26 9.42
CA ASN A 337 -0.11 -12.14 9.62
C ASN A 337 -1.30 -11.82 8.67
N GLY A 338 -1.06 -11.09 7.57
CA GLY A 338 -2.10 -10.83 6.57
C GLY A 338 -3.21 -9.89 7.03
N GLY A 339 -2.92 -8.97 7.98
CA GLY A 339 -3.91 -8.05 8.56
C GLY A 339 -4.66 -8.64 9.77
N VAL A 340 -4.25 -9.78 10.29
CA VAL A 340 -4.85 -10.42 11.48
C VAL A 340 -4.14 -9.94 12.74
N GLU A 341 -4.87 -9.16 13.57
CA GLU A 341 -4.31 -8.63 14.84
C GLU A 341 -4.10 -9.72 15.90
N LYS A 342 -5.05 -10.67 15.99
CA LYS A 342 -4.99 -11.74 16.99
C LYS A 342 -3.82 -12.68 16.69
N PRO A 343 -2.95 -12.98 17.69
CA PRO A 343 -1.93 -14.01 17.53
C PRO A 343 -2.52 -15.37 17.14
N PHE A 344 -1.84 -16.10 16.28
CA PHE A 344 -2.18 -17.48 15.98
C PHE A 344 -1.82 -18.39 17.19
N ASP A 345 -2.45 -19.57 17.29
CA ASP A 345 -2.12 -20.51 18.33
C ASP A 345 -0.64 -20.92 18.24
N GLY A 346 0.08 -20.88 19.36
CA GLY A 346 1.53 -21.11 19.40
C GLY A 346 2.40 -19.92 18.97
N GLU A 347 1.81 -18.74 18.71
CA GLU A 347 2.53 -17.50 18.41
C GLU A 347 2.73 -16.67 19.68
N ASP A 348 3.98 -16.55 20.11
CA ASP A 348 4.39 -15.61 21.14
C ASP A 348 4.91 -14.31 20.50
N ARG A 349 4.74 -13.18 21.20
CA ARG A 349 5.15 -11.85 20.73
C ARG A 349 5.97 -11.12 21.78
N ILE A 350 7.10 -10.58 21.38
CA ILE A 350 7.97 -9.74 22.23
C ILE A 350 8.17 -8.39 21.57
N LEU A 351 7.71 -7.34 22.25
CA LEU A 351 7.95 -5.95 21.90
C LEU A 351 9.07 -5.39 22.75
N VAL A 352 10.11 -4.86 22.12
CA VAL A 352 11.17 -4.09 22.77
C VAL A 352 10.89 -2.60 22.54
N PRO A 353 10.81 -1.77 23.59
CA PRO A 353 10.61 -0.33 23.39
C PRO A 353 11.73 0.30 22.57
N SER A 354 11.39 1.08 21.54
CA SER A 354 12.33 1.96 20.86
C SER A 354 12.75 3.13 21.75
N PRO A 355 13.92 3.76 21.55
CA PRO A 355 14.35 4.92 22.33
C PRO A 355 13.32 6.06 22.23
N ARG A 356 12.98 6.65 23.39
CA ARG A 356 12.00 7.76 23.49
C ARG A 356 12.63 9.08 23.96
N ASP A 357 13.90 9.04 24.28
CA ASP A 357 14.69 10.15 24.80
C ASP A 357 15.36 11.00 23.72
N VAL A 358 15.17 10.61 22.44
CA VAL A 358 15.67 11.34 21.28
C VAL A 358 14.51 11.72 20.34
N PRO A 359 14.55 12.91 19.72
CA PRO A 359 13.54 13.35 18.77
C PRO A 359 13.64 12.62 17.41
N THR A 360 14.85 12.21 17.02
CA THR A 360 15.14 11.50 15.77
C THR A 360 16.25 10.46 15.99
N TYR A 361 16.22 9.36 15.23
CA TYR A 361 17.10 8.21 15.48
C TYR A 361 18.54 8.37 14.97
N ASP A 362 18.87 9.43 14.24
CA ASP A 362 20.26 9.81 13.97
C ASP A 362 21.05 10.14 15.26
N LEU A 363 20.36 10.55 16.32
CA LEU A 363 20.94 10.79 17.65
C LEU A 363 21.14 9.51 18.47
N ALA A 364 20.48 8.40 18.08
CA ALA A 364 20.60 7.10 18.72
C ALA A 364 20.57 5.97 17.66
N PRO A 365 21.54 5.90 16.72
CA PRO A 365 21.46 5.03 15.55
C PRO A 365 21.49 3.53 15.86
N ALA A 366 21.98 3.14 17.03
CA ALA A 366 21.89 1.76 17.51
C ALA A 366 20.45 1.37 17.87
N MET A 367 19.57 2.34 18.08
CA MET A 367 18.19 2.13 18.52
C MET A 367 18.12 1.05 19.62
N SER A 368 17.18 0.10 19.49
CA SER A 368 17.08 -1.02 20.44
C SER A 368 17.61 -2.35 19.90
N ALA A 369 18.37 -2.34 18.79
CA ALA A 369 18.80 -3.56 18.10
C ALA A 369 19.57 -4.54 19.00
N ARG A 370 20.46 -4.04 19.88
CA ARG A 370 21.20 -4.88 20.82
C ARG A 370 20.28 -5.56 21.84
N THR A 371 19.27 -4.82 22.35
CA THR A 371 18.27 -5.40 23.28
C THR A 371 17.37 -6.40 22.55
N VAL A 372 16.97 -6.14 21.31
CA VAL A 372 16.25 -7.12 20.46
C VAL A 372 17.08 -8.39 20.30
N THR A 373 18.38 -8.24 20.02
CA THR A 373 19.32 -9.36 19.91
C THR A 373 19.46 -10.16 21.21
N ASP A 374 19.54 -9.48 22.35
CA ASP A 374 19.59 -10.16 23.67
C ASP A 374 18.31 -10.97 23.91
N ARG A 375 17.14 -10.40 23.61
CA ARG A 375 15.85 -11.12 23.71
C ARG A 375 15.76 -12.27 22.73
N PHE A 376 16.30 -12.11 21.51
CA PHE A 376 16.39 -13.21 20.58
C PHE A 376 17.22 -14.37 21.15
N VAL A 377 18.47 -14.11 21.58
CA VAL A 377 19.39 -15.11 22.09
C VAL A 377 18.82 -15.84 23.32
N GLU A 378 18.23 -15.08 24.25
CA GLU A 378 17.56 -15.62 25.44
C GLU A 378 16.47 -16.63 25.03
N ASN A 379 15.55 -16.22 24.16
CA ASN A 379 14.40 -17.04 23.78
C ASN A 379 14.77 -18.18 22.83
N TRP A 380 15.72 -17.96 21.91
CA TRP A 380 16.25 -19.00 21.04
C TRP A 380 16.86 -20.16 21.84
N ASN A 381 17.61 -19.83 22.88
CA ASN A 381 18.27 -20.83 23.75
C ASN A 381 17.29 -21.66 24.58
N ARG A 382 16.03 -21.21 24.77
CA ARG A 382 14.97 -22.02 25.40
C ARG A 382 14.60 -23.26 24.58
N GLY A 383 14.81 -23.23 23.28
CA GLY A 383 14.59 -24.37 22.41
C GLY A 383 13.15 -24.77 22.16
N ILE A 384 12.22 -23.85 22.32
CA ILE A 384 10.79 -24.10 22.21
C ILE A 384 10.17 -23.59 20.91
N TYR A 385 10.88 -22.76 20.16
CA TYR A 385 10.38 -22.18 18.90
C TYR A 385 10.95 -22.90 17.70
N ASP A 386 10.08 -23.17 16.73
CA ASP A 386 10.40 -23.70 15.41
C ASP A 386 10.69 -22.58 14.41
N LEU A 387 9.96 -21.46 14.54
CA LEU A 387 10.14 -20.23 13.76
C LEU A 387 10.33 -19.03 14.68
N VAL A 388 11.34 -18.22 14.39
CA VAL A 388 11.44 -16.86 14.93
C VAL A 388 11.47 -15.89 13.76
N VAL A 389 10.60 -14.87 13.78
CA VAL A 389 10.62 -13.73 12.86
C VAL A 389 11.08 -12.52 13.63
N CYS A 390 12.21 -11.97 13.26
CA CYS A 390 12.84 -10.84 13.93
C CYS A 390 13.13 -9.71 12.94
N ASN A 391 12.84 -8.48 13.33
CA ASN A 391 13.15 -7.29 12.53
C ASN A 391 14.13 -6.40 13.31
N LEU A 392 15.15 -5.88 12.60
CA LEU A 392 16.07 -4.83 13.06
C LEU A 392 15.77 -3.56 12.28
N ALA A 393 15.22 -2.56 12.95
CA ALA A 393 14.62 -1.35 12.38
C ALA A 393 15.62 -0.31 11.87
N ASN A 394 16.89 -0.45 12.20
CA ASN A 394 17.89 0.61 12.15
C ASN A 394 18.10 1.20 10.75
N GLY A 395 18.25 0.37 9.72
CA GLY A 395 18.55 0.83 8.36
C GLY A 395 17.46 1.75 7.81
N ASP A 396 16.22 1.42 8.05
CA ASP A 396 15.07 2.22 7.62
C ASP A 396 14.91 3.49 8.46
N MET A 397 14.80 3.34 9.77
CA MET A 397 14.47 4.47 10.67
C MET A 397 15.56 5.53 10.69
N VAL A 398 16.83 5.14 10.66
CA VAL A 398 17.95 6.08 10.58
C VAL A 398 18.14 6.61 9.16
N GLY A 399 17.91 5.78 8.14
CA GLY A 399 17.94 6.17 6.72
C GLY A 399 17.00 7.34 6.43
N HIS A 400 15.80 7.34 6.99
CA HIS A 400 14.83 8.42 6.86
C HIS A 400 15.30 9.78 7.39
N THR A 401 16.31 9.82 8.24
CA THR A 401 16.88 11.08 8.74
C THR A 401 17.77 11.80 7.72
N GLY A 402 18.29 11.08 6.71
CA GLY A 402 19.23 11.61 5.74
C GLY A 402 20.65 11.82 6.27
N VAL A 403 20.95 11.41 7.52
CA VAL A 403 22.23 11.61 8.19
C VAL A 403 23.14 10.40 7.95
N ILE A 404 23.96 10.42 6.90
CA ILE A 404 24.80 9.29 6.46
C ILE A 404 25.69 8.74 7.57
N PRO A 405 26.45 9.54 8.37
CA PRO A 405 27.28 8.98 9.44
C PRO A 405 26.49 8.19 10.49
N ALA A 406 25.25 8.62 10.78
CA ALA A 406 24.36 7.90 11.69
C ALA A 406 23.88 6.58 11.05
N ALA A 407 23.52 6.59 9.77
CA ALA A 407 23.11 5.39 9.06
C ALA A 407 24.26 4.37 8.92
N VAL A 408 25.51 4.83 8.76
CA VAL A 408 26.70 3.96 8.82
C VAL A 408 26.79 3.27 10.19
N THR A 409 26.65 4.02 11.28
CA THR A 409 26.64 3.46 12.64
C THR A 409 25.48 2.48 12.85
N ALA A 410 24.31 2.78 12.28
CA ALA A 410 23.14 1.88 12.29
C ALA A 410 23.45 0.55 11.57
N CYS A 411 24.04 0.61 10.37
CA CYS A 411 24.46 -0.57 9.62
C CYS A 411 25.51 -1.43 10.37
N GLU A 412 26.50 -0.79 10.98
CA GLU A 412 27.51 -1.48 11.78
C GLU A 412 26.90 -2.17 13.02
N THR A 413 25.88 -1.53 13.65
CA THR A 413 25.14 -2.12 14.77
C THR A 413 24.32 -3.34 14.30
N VAL A 414 23.68 -3.26 13.15
CA VAL A 414 22.96 -4.40 12.55
C VAL A 414 23.91 -5.54 12.28
N ASP A 415 25.08 -5.29 11.72
CA ASP A 415 26.09 -6.33 11.46
C ASP A 415 26.58 -7.03 12.75
N GLU A 416 26.84 -6.26 13.84
CA GLU A 416 27.14 -6.81 15.15
C GLU A 416 26.03 -7.77 15.63
N CYS A 417 24.77 -7.34 15.50
CA CYS A 417 23.62 -8.12 15.91
C CYS A 417 23.47 -9.40 15.06
N VAL A 418 23.67 -9.31 13.74
CA VAL A 418 23.66 -10.46 12.82
C VAL A 418 24.68 -11.50 13.26
N GLY A 419 25.93 -11.09 13.58
CA GLY A 419 26.98 -12.02 14.04
C GLY A 419 26.61 -12.74 15.36
N ARG A 420 26.01 -12.03 16.30
CA ARG A 420 25.54 -12.62 17.57
C ARG A 420 24.38 -13.59 17.37
N MET A 421 23.42 -13.23 16.52
CA MET A 421 22.29 -14.10 16.20
C MET A 421 22.73 -15.33 15.44
N GLU A 422 23.64 -15.20 14.45
CA GLU A 422 24.23 -16.34 13.74
C GLU A 422 24.90 -17.35 14.69
N ALA A 423 25.72 -16.84 15.63
CA ALA A 423 26.39 -17.70 16.58
C ALA A 423 25.40 -18.50 17.43
N ALA A 424 24.32 -17.87 17.89
CA ALA A 424 23.26 -18.56 18.65
C ALA A 424 22.50 -19.59 17.79
N VAL A 425 22.20 -19.27 16.54
CA VAL A 425 21.52 -20.17 15.60
C VAL A 425 22.35 -21.42 15.33
N ARG A 426 23.65 -21.25 15.02
CA ARG A 426 24.56 -22.38 14.77
C ARG A 426 24.77 -23.25 16.00
N ALA A 427 24.88 -22.65 17.19
CA ALA A 427 25.04 -23.39 18.44
C ALA A 427 23.92 -24.42 18.70
N ARG A 428 22.76 -24.23 18.07
CA ARG A 428 21.60 -25.12 18.16
C ARG A 428 21.29 -25.89 16.86
N ASN A 429 22.26 -25.95 15.92
CA ASN A 429 22.05 -26.55 14.60
C ASN A 429 20.79 -26.02 13.90
N GLY A 430 20.49 -24.71 14.11
CA GLY A 430 19.38 -24.03 13.49
C GLY A 430 19.71 -23.54 12.08
N ARG A 431 18.75 -22.91 11.47
CA ARG A 431 18.84 -22.26 10.16
C ARG A 431 18.53 -20.77 10.32
N MET A 432 19.20 -19.92 9.54
CA MET A 432 18.91 -18.48 9.48
C MET A 432 18.74 -18.05 8.04
N ILE A 433 17.68 -17.30 7.76
CA ILE A 433 17.46 -16.62 6.50
C ILE A 433 17.50 -15.12 6.80
N ILE A 434 18.44 -14.42 6.18
CA ILE A 434 18.64 -12.97 6.33
C ILE A 434 18.12 -12.32 5.07
N ILE A 435 17.17 -11.39 5.23
CA ILE A 435 16.60 -10.60 4.14
C ILE A 435 16.47 -9.13 4.55
N ALA A 436 16.03 -8.29 3.63
CA ALA A 436 15.38 -7.02 3.94
C ALA A 436 14.00 -6.97 3.27
N ASP A 437 13.20 -6.02 3.67
CA ASP A 437 11.82 -5.84 3.18
C ASP A 437 11.70 -4.76 2.09
N HIS A 438 12.60 -3.80 2.06
CA HIS A 438 12.80 -2.78 1.04
C HIS A 438 14.18 -2.13 1.18
N GLY A 439 14.56 -1.25 0.25
CA GLY A 439 15.75 -0.44 0.33
C GLY A 439 15.46 0.95 0.91
N ASN A 440 16.45 1.53 1.58
CA ASN A 440 16.50 2.89 2.10
C ASN A 440 17.95 3.38 2.24
N CYS A 441 18.71 2.81 3.19
CA CYS A 441 20.03 3.32 3.59
C CYS A 441 21.16 3.08 2.57
N GLU A 442 20.93 2.32 1.52
CA GLU A 442 21.86 2.14 0.42
C GLU A 442 21.86 3.32 -0.59
N LYS A 443 20.86 4.23 -0.46
CA LYS A 443 20.78 5.43 -1.32
C LYS A 443 20.27 6.63 -0.53
N MET A 444 21.17 7.31 0.19
CA MET A 444 20.88 8.46 1.04
C MET A 444 21.24 9.81 0.39
N LEU A 445 21.68 9.82 -0.86
CA LEU A 445 21.88 11.03 -1.66
C LEU A 445 21.08 10.95 -2.97
N SER A 446 20.44 12.05 -3.30
CA SER A 446 19.85 12.27 -4.63
C SER A 446 20.94 12.57 -5.66
N GLU A 447 20.62 12.55 -6.95
CA GLU A 447 21.56 12.83 -8.03
C GLU A 447 22.15 14.25 -7.97
N ASP A 448 21.43 15.20 -7.38
CA ASP A 448 21.87 16.57 -7.14
C ASP A 448 22.65 16.76 -5.84
N GLY A 449 22.98 15.65 -5.12
CA GLY A 449 23.75 15.66 -3.89
C GLY A 449 23.00 16.07 -2.63
N ARG A 450 21.69 16.29 -2.71
CA ARG A 450 20.85 16.54 -1.53
C ARG A 450 20.53 15.25 -0.78
N PRO A 451 20.24 15.30 0.55
CA PRO A 451 19.78 14.12 1.28
C PRO A 451 18.56 13.48 0.61
N HIS A 452 18.62 12.17 0.43
CA HIS A 452 17.51 11.33 0.01
C HIS A 452 17.03 10.55 1.23
N THR A 453 15.77 10.73 1.62
CA THR A 453 15.19 10.18 2.85
C THR A 453 14.02 9.23 2.57
N ALA A 454 13.75 8.93 1.30
CA ALA A 454 12.69 8.01 0.89
C ALA A 454 13.24 6.59 0.68
N HIS A 455 12.34 5.61 0.62
CA HIS A 455 12.69 4.26 0.21
C HIS A 455 13.21 4.22 -1.24
N THR A 456 13.70 3.07 -1.67
CA THR A 456 14.23 2.87 -3.02
C THR A 456 13.50 1.74 -3.76
N THR A 457 13.75 1.65 -5.05
CA THR A 457 13.32 0.52 -5.87
C THR A 457 14.39 -0.57 -6.01
N ASN A 458 15.50 -0.44 -5.29
CA ASN A 458 16.60 -1.39 -5.34
C ASN A 458 16.20 -2.77 -4.80
N PRO A 459 16.82 -3.85 -5.29
CA PRO A 459 16.65 -5.19 -4.72
C PRO A 459 17.24 -5.26 -3.31
N VAL A 460 16.85 -6.29 -2.58
CA VAL A 460 17.32 -6.55 -1.21
C VAL A 460 18.06 -7.89 -1.13
N PRO A 461 18.94 -8.09 -0.13
CA PRO A 461 19.68 -9.35 0.00
C PRO A 461 18.80 -10.49 0.49
N CYS A 462 19.21 -11.71 0.12
CA CYS A 462 18.73 -12.96 0.71
C CYS A 462 19.92 -13.89 0.96
N ILE A 463 20.21 -14.25 2.22
CA ILE A 463 21.33 -15.10 2.60
C ILE A 463 20.79 -16.29 3.41
N LEU A 464 21.16 -17.50 3.02
CA LEU A 464 20.80 -18.72 3.72
C LEU A 464 21.99 -19.23 4.53
N VAL A 465 21.91 -19.13 5.85
CA VAL A 465 22.88 -19.68 6.79
C VAL A 465 22.38 -21.05 7.27
N ASP A 466 23.04 -22.09 6.79
CA ASP A 466 22.77 -23.48 7.18
C ASP A 466 24.11 -24.26 7.17
N ASP A 467 24.33 -25.12 8.19
CA ASP A 467 25.50 -25.97 8.24
C ASP A 467 25.42 -27.16 7.26
N GLU A 468 24.24 -27.42 6.74
CA GLU A 468 24.02 -28.41 5.69
C GLU A 468 24.51 -27.86 4.35
N LYS A 469 25.52 -28.52 3.78
CA LYS A 469 26.13 -28.10 2.52
C LYS A 469 25.30 -28.52 1.30
N GLY A 470 25.60 -27.88 0.16
CA GLY A 470 24.97 -28.21 -1.13
C GLY A 470 23.75 -27.39 -1.47
N TRP A 471 23.41 -26.37 -0.70
CA TRP A 471 22.39 -25.40 -1.04
C TRP A 471 22.92 -24.32 -2.00
N SER A 472 22.07 -23.84 -2.88
CA SER A 472 22.20 -22.58 -3.64
C SER A 472 20.90 -21.81 -3.53
N LEU A 473 20.95 -20.50 -3.68
CA LEU A 473 19.79 -19.64 -3.79
C LEU A 473 19.70 -19.04 -5.20
N LYS A 474 18.49 -18.91 -5.72
CA LYS A 474 18.16 -18.15 -6.92
C LYS A 474 17.52 -16.81 -6.56
N ASP A 475 17.63 -15.85 -7.46
CA ASP A 475 16.93 -14.57 -7.33
C ASP A 475 15.43 -14.77 -7.36
N GLY A 476 14.71 -13.88 -6.64
CA GLY A 476 13.26 -13.95 -6.55
C GLY A 476 12.63 -12.65 -6.07
N LYS A 477 11.56 -12.78 -5.27
CA LYS A 477 10.82 -11.66 -4.69
C LYS A 477 10.42 -11.99 -3.25
N LEU A 478 9.95 -11.00 -2.50
CA LEU A 478 9.62 -11.15 -1.07
C LEU A 478 8.57 -12.25 -0.83
N GLY A 479 7.60 -12.41 -1.72
CA GLY A 479 6.57 -13.46 -1.63
C GLY A 479 7.10 -14.90 -1.77
N ASP A 480 8.38 -15.09 -2.08
CA ASP A 480 8.99 -16.42 -2.21
C ASP A 480 9.57 -16.92 -0.88
N VAL A 481 9.73 -16.06 0.12
CA VAL A 481 10.42 -16.36 1.39
C VAL A 481 9.66 -17.40 2.22
N ALA A 482 8.34 -17.24 2.42
CA ALA A 482 7.54 -18.20 3.19
C ALA A 482 7.55 -19.59 2.55
N VAL A 483 7.40 -19.64 1.22
CA VAL A 483 7.46 -20.89 0.44
C VAL A 483 8.81 -21.56 0.61
N THR A 484 9.89 -20.77 0.62
CA THR A 484 11.26 -21.28 0.84
C THR A 484 11.41 -21.87 2.24
N ILE A 485 10.89 -21.22 3.29
CA ILE A 485 10.93 -21.75 4.66
C ILE A 485 10.19 -23.08 4.75
N LEU A 486 8.96 -23.15 4.25
CA LEU A 486 8.16 -24.38 4.27
C LEU A 486 8.82 -25.52 3.48
N SER A 487 9.37 -25.22 2.30
CA SER A 487 10.08 -26.20 1.47
C SER A 487 11.35 -26.74 2.16
N LEU A 488 12.13 -25.87 2.80
CA LEU A 488 13.31 -26.25 3.58
C LEU A 488 12.96 -27.11 4.81
N TRP A 489 11.72 -27.01 5.31
CA TRP A 489 11.20 -27.86 6.36
C TRP A 489 10.59 -29.16 5.86
N GLY A 490 10.44 -29.32 4.54
CA GLY A 490 9.74 -30.46 3.93
C GLY A 490 8.24 -30.46 4.19
N MET A 491 7.69 -29.29 4.48
CA MET A 491 6.24 -29.11 4.70
C MET A 491 5.52 -28.85 3.38
N PRO A 492 4.24 -29.26 3.27
CA PRO A 492 3.43 -28.92 2.11
C PRO A 492 3.21 -27.41 2.03
N VAL A 493 3.36 -26.84 0.84
CA VAL A 493 3.06 -25.44 0.56
C VAL A 493 1.58 -25.31 0.22
N PRO A 494 0.81 -24.45 0.92
CA PRO A 494 -0.59 -24.21 0.60
C PRO A 494 -0.78 -23.69 -0.84
N ALA A 495 -1.92 -24.02 -1.46
CA ALA A 495 -2.24 -23.58 -2.82
C ALA A 495 -2.37 -22.04 -2.94
N GLU A 496 -2.70 -21.38 -1.86
CA GLU A 496 -2.80 -19.93 -1.74
C GLU A 496 -1.43 -19.24 -1.83
N MET A 497 -0.34 -19.94 -1.46
CA MET A 497 1.02 -19.44 -1.59
C MET A 497 1.53 -19.68 -3.01
N THR A 498 1.51 -18.63 -3.85
CA THR A 498 1.94 -18.70 -5.25
C THR A 498 3.41 -18.33 -5.46
N GLY A 499 4.17 -18.12 -4.39
CA GLY A 499 5.61 -17.94 -4.41
C GLY A 499 6.35 -19.20 -4.87
N SER A 500 7.64 -19.07 -5.09
CA SER A 500 8.54 -20.16 -5.50
C SER A 500 9.60 -20.42 -4.44
N CYS A 501 10.02 -21.66 -4.27
CA CYS A 501 11.18 -21.95 -3.43
C CYS A 501 12.45 -21.35 -4.04
N LEU A 502 13.17 -20.54 -3.25
CA LEU A 502 14.44 -19.93 -3.66
C LEU A 502 15.62 -20.91 -3.52
N ALA A 503 15.51 -21.86 -2.59
CA ALA A 503 16.59 -22.78 -2.27
C ALA A 503 16.57 -24.03 -3.19
N GLU A 504 17.72 -24.34 -3.76
CA GLU A 504 17.91 -25.51 -4.60
C GLU A 504 19.10 -26.34 -4.08
N ARG A 505 18.99 -27.67 -4.14
CA ARG A 505 20.14 -28.52 -3.87
C ARG A 505 21.00 -28.64 -5.13
N LYS A 506 22.28 -28.30 -5.00
CA LYS A 506 23.26 -28.66 -6.01
C LYS A 506 23.43 -30.18 -5.99
N GLY A 507 23.07 -30.81 -7.09
CA GLY A 507 23.22 -32.27 -7.27
C GLY A 507 24.67 -32.75 -7.17
#